data_83aaeff7b1bc424f76f83421ef83a4ca
#
_entry.id   83aaeff7b1bc424f76f83421ef83a4ca
#
_cell.length_a   1.000
_cell.length_b   1.000
_cell.length_c   1.000
_cell.angle_alpha   90.00
_cell.angle_beta   90.00
_cell.angle_gamma   90.00
#
_symmetry.space_group_name_H-M   'P 1'
#
loop_
_entity.id
_entity.type
_entity.pdbx_description
1 polymer ?
#
loop_
_entity_poly.entity_id
_entity_poly.type
_entity_poly.pdbx_seq_one_letter_code
_entity_poly.pdbx_strand_id
1 'polypeptide(L)'
;DGKAGVYELESMTGLIENVLGKNRKSDEIIYAISNNALDYDRNFQSFSKEAPGHFLISYPYLTQDRSEIASMVNNSNNTYTRIRVSTVERIYPEENDLRRQEFWYELGTLTYSTSNGEEVTPFAHIAKWRDMIRQMKEDIAGMPVILADCDWVFWRLADLILLRAECRARLDMTDEAVSDLNRVRERAGLSEYAGSTSKEDLRKEIFLERRRELFGEGQYYFDIVRNGYFR
;
A
#
# COMPACT_ATOMS: atom_id res chain seq x y z
N ASP A 1 -17.04 2.03 -21.79
CA ASP A 1 -17.94 3.07 -22.19
C ASP A 1 -17.15 4.34 -22.49
N GLY A 2 -17.57 5.04 -23.52
CA GLY A 2 -16.79 6.00 -24.26
C GLY A 2 -16.54 7.36 -23.61
N LYS A 3 -16.22 7.42 -22.34
CA LYS A 3 -15.61 8.61 -21.70
C LYS A 3 -14.14 8.35 -21.47
N ALA A 4 -13.33 8.49 -22.51
CA ALA A 4 -11.90 8.64 -22.36
C ALA A 4 -11.65 9.79 -21.36
N GLY A 5 -10.87 9.54 -20.31
CA GLY A 5 -10.47 10.56 -19.36
C GLY A 5 -11.28 10.66 -18.06
N VAL A 6 -12.11 9.67 -17.73
CA VAL A 6 -12.82 9.65 -16.41
C VAL A 6 -11.91 9.19 -15.28
N TYR A 7 -10.95 8.30 -15.57
CA TYR A 7 -10.03 7.77 -14.56
C TYR A 7 -8.59 8.04 -14.96
N GLU A 8 -7.81 8.59 -14.03
CA GLU A 8 -6.39 8.90 -14.22
C GLU A 8 -5.57 8.36 -13.05
N LEU A 9 -4.32 7.96 -13.34
CA LEU A 9 -3.37 7.59 -12.28
C LEU A 9 -2.89 8.86 -11.59
N GLU A 10 -2.97 8.87 -10.29
CA GLU A 10 -2.35 9.89 -9.46
C GLU A 10 -0.83 9.81 -9.53
N SER A 11 -0.16 10.91 -9.19
CA SER A 11 1.26 10.87 -8.84
C SER A 11 1.50 9.96 -7.63
N MET A 12 2.74 9.62 -7.33
CA MET A 12 3.03 8.80 -6.15
C MET A 12 2.61 9.50 -4.84
N THR A 13 2.80 10.81 -4.74
CA THR A 13 2.30 11.62 -3.61
C THR A 13 0.77 11.67 -3.60
N GLY A 14 0.14 11.88 -4.76
CA GLY A 14 -1.32 11.87 -4.89
C GLY A 14 -1.94 10.53 -4.52
N LEU A 15 -1.28 9.41 -4.79
CA LEU A 15 -1.72 8.09 -4.32
C LEU A 15 -1.83 8.07 -2.79
N ILE A 16 -0.86 8.64 -2.08
CA ILE A 16 -0.85 8.65 -0.62
C ILE A 16 -1.91 9.62 -0.06
N GLU A 17 -2.02 10.81 -0.63
CA GLU A 17 -2.86 11.89 -0.09
C GLU A 17 -4.32 11.80 -0.55
N ASN A 18 -4.53 11.51 -1.84
CA ASN A 18 -5.85 11.60 -2.47
C ASN A 18 -6.57 10.25 -2.54
N VAL A 19 -5.82 9.16 -2.78
CA VAL A 19 -6.41 7.82 -2.94
C VAL A 19 -6.51 7.12 -1.60
N LEU A 20 -5.40 7.01 -0.87
CA LEU A 20 -5.29 6.24 0.36
C LEU A 20 -5.38 7.10 1.63
N GLY A 21 -5.31 8.42 1.48
CA GLY A 21 -5.27 9.39 2.55
C GLY A 21 -6.59 10.08 2.83
N LYS A 22 -6.48 11.25 3.44
CA LYS A 22 -7.60 12.05 3.96
C LYS A 22 -8.41 12.79 2.89
N ASN A 23 -7.84 13.05 1.71
CA ASN A 23 -8.49 13.91 0.72
C ASN A 23 -9.69 13.24 0.04
N ARG A 24 -9.70 11.90 -0.10
CA ARG A 24 -10.83 11.10 -0.61
C ARG A 24 -11.40 11.58 -1.95
N LYS A 25 -10.58 12.20 -2.78
CA LYS A 25 -10.97 12.75 -4.08
C LYS A 25 -9.90 12.39 -5.08
N SER A 26 -10.13 11.36 -5.85
CA SER A 26 -9.22 10.96 -6.89
C SER A 26 -9.95 10.24 -8.01
N ASP A 27 -9.59 10.58 -9.23
CA ASP A 27 -10.02 9.86 -10.43
C ASP A 27 -9.34 8.49 -10.56
N GLU A 28 -8.44 8.13 -9.66
CA GLU A 28 -7.88 6.78 -9.56
C GLU A 28 -8.80 5.81 -8.79
N ILE A 29 -9.67 6.29 -7.90
CA ILE A 29 -10.57 5.45 -7.09
C ILE A 29 -11.73 4.95 -7.95
N ILE A 30 -11.90 3.63 -8.02
CA ILE A 30 -13.01 2.98 -8.72
C ILE A 30 -14.08 2.52 -7.74
N TYR A 31 -13.65 1.92 -6.63
CA TYR A 31 -14.55 1.48 -5.58
C TYR A 31 -13.88 1.57 -4.22
N ALA A 32 -14.53 2.26 -3.30
CA ALA A 32 -14.12 2.36 -1.91
C ALA A 32 -15.33 2.23 -0.98
N ILE A 33 -15.08 1.75 0.23
CA ILE A 33 -16.05 1.82 1.34
C ILE A 33 -15.66 3.02 2.18
N SER A 34 -16.61 3.92 2.37
CA SER A 34 -16.43 5.09 3.23
C SER A 34 -16.14 4.64 4.66
N ASN A 35 -15.07 5.14 5.21
CA ASN A 35 -14.67 4.89 6.59
C ASN A 35 -14.46 6.25 7.26
N ASN A 36 -15.52 6.77 7.86
CA ASN A 36 -15.58 8.10 8.44
C ASN A 36 -15.65 8.00 9.97
N ALA A 37 -14.73 8.64 10.65
CA ALA A 37 -14.73 8.68 12.11
C ALA A 37 -15.97 9.40 12.70
N LEU A 38 -16.67 10.22 11.93
CA LEU A 38 -17.92 10.87 12.37
C LEU A 38 -19.09 9.88 12.46
N ASP A 39 -19.07 8.83 11.65
CA ASP A 39 -20.11 7.80 11.61
C ASP A 39 -19.91 6.71 12.68
N TYR A 40 -18.93 6.89 13.55
CA TYR A 40 -18.67 5.96 14.63
C TYR A 40 -19.82 5.95 15.62
N ASP A 41 -20.61 4.89 15.58
CA ASP A 41 -21.62 4.60 16.59
C ASP A 41 -21.00 3.75 17.69
N ARG A 42 -21.16 4.16 18.94
CA ARG A 42 -20.68 3.43 20.13
C ARG A 42 -21.21 1.99 20.19
N ASN A 43 -22.36 1.73 19.59
CA ASN A 43 -23.01 0.42 19.56
C ASN A 43 -22.57 -0.45 18.37
N PHE A 44 -22.00 0.16 17.35
CA PHE A 44 -21.47 -0.51 16.17
C PHE A 44 -19.97 -0.29 16.12
N GLN A 45 -19.22 -1.35 16.33
CA GLN A 45 -17.78 -1.29 16.10
C GLN A 45 -17.56 -1.15 14.58
N SER A 46 -17.61 0.09 14.09
CA SER A 46 -17.41 0.37 12.70
C SER A 46 -15.94 0.08 12.30
N PHE A 47 -15.72 -0.11 11.02
CA PHE A 47 -14.39 -0.27 10.42
C PHE A 47 -13.43 0.87 10.76
N SER A 48 -13.93 2.00 11.26
CA SER A 48 -13.12 3.16 11.63
C SER A 48 -12.10 2.92 12.76
N LYS A 49 -12.21 1.82 13.52
CA LYS A 49 -11.18 1.44 14.49
C LYS A 49 -9.88 0.99 13.84
N GLU A 50 -9.97 0.46 12.65
CA GLU A 50 -8.85 -0.19 12.00
C GLU A 50 -8.45 0.55 10.73
N ALA A 51 -7.22 1.04 10.70
CA ALA A 51 -6.66 1.61 9.50
C ALA A 51 -6.37 0.52 8.46
N PRO A 52 -6.61 0.76 7.17
CA PRO A 52 -6.06 -0.10 6.13
C PRO A 52 -4.57 -0.36 6.38
N GLY A 53 -4.13 -1.59 6.23
CA GLY A 53 -2.73 -1.94 6.43
C GLY A 53 -2.24 -1.98 7.88
N HIS A 54 -3.09 -1.76 8.88
CA HIS A 54 -2.68 -1.76 10.30
C HIS A 54 -2.01 -3.07 10.75
N PHE A 55 -2.36 -4.20 10.15
CA PHE A 55 -1.76 -5.50 10.42
C PHE A 55 -0.28 -5.60 10.00
N LEU A 56 0.21 -4.67 9.17
CA LEU A 56 1.61 -4.57 8.75
C LEU A 56 2.42 -3.62 9.62
N ILE A 57 1.78 -2.99 10.59
CA ILE A 57 2.43 -2.04 11.47
C ILE A 57 3.19 -2.81 12.52
N SER A 58 4.50 -2.84 12.40
CA SER A 58 5.37 -3.38 13.44
C SER A 58 5.62 -2.31 14.48
N TYR A 59 5.19 -2.58 15.69
CA TYR A 59 5.51 -1.82 16.89
C TYR A 59 6.40 -2.71 17.74
N PRO A 60 7.06 -2.24 18.71
CA PRO A 60 7.38 -0.95 19.28
C PRO A 60 8.89 -0.72 19.29
N TYR A 61 9.39 0.28 19.87
CA TYR A 61 10.81 0.61 20.15
C TYR A 61 11.40 1.63 19.19
N LEU A 62 10.52 2.44 18.55
CA LEU A 62 10.99 3.62 17.87
C LEU A 62 11.49 4.63 18.89
N THR A 63 12.54 5.33 18.57
CA THR A 63 13.08 6.40 19.42
C THR A 63 12.01 7.47 19.67
N GLN A 64 12.09 8.20 20.76
CA GLN A 64 11.13 9.25 21.13
C GLN A 64 10.98 10.32 20.03
N ASP A 65 11.99 10.48 19.19
CA ASP A 65 12.01 11.46 18.10
C ASP A 65 11.13 11.05 16.88
N ARG A 66 10.51 9.86 16.92
CA ARG A 66 9.64 9.32 15.86
C ARG A 66 8.16 9.35 16.24
N SER A 67 7.74 10.45 16.87
CA SER A 67 6.36 10.64 17.33
C SER A 67 5.31 10.49 16.20
N GLU A 68 5.65 10.86 14.97
CA GLU A 68 4.76 10.68 13.81
C GLU A 68 4.50 9.21 13.53
N ILE A 69 5.54 8.39 13.45
CA ILE A 69 5.41 6.95 13.23
C ILE A 69 4.69 6.31 14.42
N ALA A 70 5.06 6.67 15.65
CA ALA A 70 4.42 6.18 16.87
C ALA A 70 2.93 6.55 16.93
N SER A 71 2.54 7.74 16.46
CA SER A 71 1.14 8.16 16.41
C SER A 71 0.31 7.39 15.40
N MET A 72 0.93 6.92 14.33
CA MET A 72 0.27 6.13 13.29
C MET A 72 0.09 4.66 13.69
N VAL A 73 1.03 4.16 14.47
CA VAL A 73 1.02 2.80 15.01
C VAL A 73 0.21 2.83 16.29
N ASN A 74 -1.06 3.00 16.18
CA ASN A 74 -1.96 3.05 17.30
C ASN A 74 -1.57 2.06 18.41
N ASN A 75 -1.69 2.46 19.66
CA ASN A 75 -1.39 1.77 20.93
C ASN A 75 -1.84 0.30 21.07
N SER A 76 -2.19 -0.38 20.00
CA SER A 76 -2.41 -1.82 20.07
C SER A 76 -1.06 -2.50 20.22
N ASN A 77 -0.81 -3.08 21.37
CA ASN A 77 0.32 -3.98 21.62
C ASN A 77 0.31 -5.23 20.73
N ASN A 78 -0.58 -5.29 19.76
CA ASN A 78 -0.80 -6.42 18.90
C ASN A 78 -0.12 -6.17 17.55
N THR A 79 1.12 -6.57 17.47
CA THR A 79 1.83 -6.66 16.20
C THR A 79 1.49 -8.01 15.57
N TYR A 80 0.61 -8.00 14.60
CA TYR A 80 0.18 -9.23 13.94
C TYR A 80 1.22 -9.76 12.95
N THR A 81 1.91 -8.86 12.26
CA THR A 81 2.86 -9.26 11.22
C THR A 81 4.03 -8.29 11.15
N ARG A 82 5.24 -8.83 11.11
CA ARG A 82 6.47 -8.07 10.88
C ARG A 82 7.07 -8.47 9.54
N ILE A 83 7.50 -7.48 8.78
CA ILE A 83 8.23 -7.71 7.54
C ILE A 83 9.69 -7.26 7.72
N ARG A 84 10.63 -8.05 7.25
CA ARG A 84 12.05 -7.68 7.31
C ARG A 84 12.38 -6.68 6.21
N VAL A 85 13.27 -5.74 6.51
CA VAL A 85 13.86 -4.81 5.52
C VAL A 85 14.34 -5.57 4.29
N SER A 86 15.13 -6.64 4.48
CA SER A 86 15.64 -7.46 3.36
C SER A 86 14.55 -8.12 2.51
N THR A 87 13.35 -8.30 3.04
CA THR A 87 12.22 -8.80 2.25
C THR A 87 11.62 -7.70 1.40
N VAL A 88 11.51 -6.49 1.95
CA VAL A 88 11.04 -5.31 1.20
C VAL A 88 12.00 -4.98 0.07
N GLU A 89 13.31 -4.98 0.33
CA GLU A 89 14.34 -4.75 -0.69
C GLU A 89 14.27 -5.77 -1.84
N ARG A 90 13.94 -7.03 -1.55
CA ARG A 90 13.70 -8.03 -2.62
C ARG A 90 12.40 -7.80 -3.39
N ILE A 91 11.40 -7.17 -2.78
CA ILE A 91 10.16 -6.80 -3.48
C ILE A 91 10.40 -5.61 -4.39
N TYR A 92 11.20 -4.65 -3.94
CA TYR A 92 11.55 -3.41 -4.65
C TYR A 92 13.07 -3.40 -4.91
N PRO A 93 13.55 -4.14 -5.91
CA PRO A 93 15.00 -4.30 -6.13
C PRO A 93 15.65 -3.05 -6.75
N GLU A 94 14.89 -2.19 -7.41
CA GLU A 94 15.39 -0.97 -8.04
C GLU A 94 15.44 0.15 -6.98
N GLU A 95 16.64 0.73 -6.76
CA GLU A 95 16.84 1.74 -5.70
C GLU A 95 16.09 3.04 -5.96
N ASN A 96 15.85 3.37 -7.23
CA ASN A 96 15.08 4.53 -7.66
C ASN A 96 13.55 4.31 -7.66
N ASP A 97 13.06 3.15 -7.26
CA ASP A 97 11.62 2.91 -7.11
C ASP A 97 11.06 3.82 -6.01
N LEU A 98 10.27 4.82 -6.38
CA LEU A 98 9.68 5.79 -5.46
C LEU A 98 8.85 5.12 -4.35
N ARG A 99 8.32 3.94 -4.58
CA ARG A 99 7.58 3.18 -3.57
C ARG A 99 8.44 2.76 -2.38
N ARG A 100 9.77 2.68 -2.54
CA ARG A 100 10.69 2.45 -1.42
C ARG A 100 10.65 3.58 -0.40
N GLN A 101 10.41 4.81 -0.86
CA GLN A 101 10.34 6.01 -0.01
C GLN A 101 8.91 6.28 0.44
N GLU A 102 7.95 6.11 -0.47
CA GLU A 102 6.57 6.50 -0.22
C GLU A 102 5.76 5.43 0.55
N PHE A 103 6.09 4.15 0.39
CA PHE A 103 5.38 3.07 1.08
C PHE A 103 6.03 2.64 2.39
N TRP A 104 7.27 3.06 2.66
CA TRP A 104 8.04 2.62 3.81
C TRP A 104 8.73 3.79 4.51
N TYR A 105 8.73 3.75 5.84
CA TYR A 105 9.49 4.72 6.64
C TYR A 105 10.95 4.36 6.64
N GLU A 106 11.82 5.29 6.17
CA GLU A 106 13.27 5.19 6.27
C GLU A 106 13.79 3.76 6.11
N LEU A 107 13.41 3.12 5.00
CA LEU A 107 13.72 1.72 4.73
C LEU A 107 15.23 1.45 4.84
N GLY A 108 15.61 0.61 5.80
CA GLY A 108 17.00 0.23 6.02
C GLY A 108 17.83 1.24 6.84
N THR A 109 17.27 2.39 7.23
CA THR A 109 17.98 3.40 8.03
C THR A 109 17.27 3.75 9.33
N LEU A 110 16.02 3.35 9.50
CA LEU A 110 15.25 3.62 10.71
C LEU A 110 15.91 3.01 11.94
N THR A 111 16.15 3.82 12.97
CA THR A 111 16.77 3.38 14.21
C THR A 111 15.76 3.19 15.35
N TYR A 112 16.13 2.40 16.33
CA TYR A 112 15.41 2.22 17.57
C TYR A 112 16.37 2.17 18.76
N SER A 113 15.91 2.59 19.93
CA SER A 113 16.72 2.59 21.14
C SER A 113 16.83 1.19 21.75
N THR A 114 18.05 0.82 22.13
CA THR A 114 18.36 -0.40 22.85
C THR A 114 19.13 -0.07 24.13
N SER A 115 19.36 -1.06 24.99
CA SER A 115 20.23 -0.90 26.17
C SER A 115 21.69 -0.57 25.82
N ASN A 116 22.10 -0.85 24.57
CA ASN A 116 23.47 -0.63 24.07
C ASN A 116 23.60 0.63 23.20
N GLY A 117 22.53 1.41 23.05
CA GLY A 117 22.48 2.57 22.18
C GLY A 117 21.42 2.45 21.10
N GLU A 118 21.57 3.21 20.02
CA GLU A 118 20.68 3.12 18.86
C GLU A 118 21.15 2.06 17.87
N GLU A 119 20.22 1.28 17.38
CA GLU A 119 20.46 0.25 16.36
C GLU A 119 19.48 0.43 15.19
N VAL A 120 19.89 0.07 13.99
CA VAL A 120 19.02 0.05 12.83
C VAL A 120 18.02 -1.10 12.95
N THR A 121 16.72 -0.82 12.77
CA THR A 121 15.70 -1.87 12.85
C THR A 121 15.85 -2.87 11.70
N PRO A 122 15.77 -4.17 11.98
CA PRO A 122 15.72 -5.19 10.92
C PRO A 122 14.34 -5.30 10.27
N PHE A 123 13.34 -4.54 10.78
CA PHE A 123 11.96 -4.57 10.30
C PHE A 123 11.60 -3.29 9.58
N ALA A 124 10.86 -3.45 8.47
CA ALA A 124 10.32 -2.33 7.73
C ALA A 124 8.96 -1.89 8.30
N HIS A 125 8.70 -0.59 8.27
CA HIS A 125 7.48 0.03 8.75
C HIS A 125 6.73 0.66 7.60
N ILE A 126 5.47 0.29 7.42
CA ILE A 126 4.68 0.77 6.30
C ILE A 126 4.27 2.23 6.50
N ALA A 127 4.42 3.03 5.44
CA ALA A 127 4.05 4.44 5.38
C ALA A 127 2.92 4.72 4.39
N LYS A 128 2.46 3.70 3.69
CA LYS A 128 1.51 3.82 2.58
C LYS A 128 0.19 4.50 2.97
N TRP A 129 -0.23 4.37 4.24
CA TRP A 129 -1.44 4.99 4.79
C TRP A 129 -1.13 6.08 5.82
N ARG A 130 0.02 6.77 5.68
CA ARG A 130 0.45 7.79 6.65
C ARG A 130 -0.43 9.05 6.67
N ASP A 131 -1.07 9.37 5.57
CA ASP A 131 -1.87 10.60 5.42
C ASP A 131 -3.33 10.47 5.88
N MET A 132 -3.65 9.44 6.63
CA MET A 132 -4.98 9.31 7.23
C MET A 132 -5.16 10.27 8.41
N ILE A 133 -6.37 10.78 8.60
CA ILE A 133 -6.74 11.53 9.79
C ILE A 133 -6.98 10.54 10.94
N ARG A 134 -6.47 10.86 12.12
CA ARG A 134 -6.73 10.12 13.34
C ARG A 134 -7.54 10.97 14.30
N GLN A 135 -8.63 10.43 14.79
CA GLN A 135 -9.49 11.10 15.77
C GLN A 135 -9.59 10.27 17.03
N MET A 136 -9.47 10.94 18.17
CA MET A 136 -9.72 10.30 19.46
C MET A 136 -11.22 10.39 19.76
N LYS A 137 -11.81 9.26 20.07
CA LYS A 137 -13.21 9.11 20.51
C LYS A 137 -13.25 8.28 21.79
N GLU A 138 -14.39 8.22 22.44
CA GLU A 138 -14.64 7.29 23.53
C GLU A 138 -15.46 6.11 23.04
N ASP A 139 -15.09 4.91 23.46
CA ASP A 139 -15.88 3.71 23.21
C ASP A 139 -17.10 3.61 24.15
N ILE A 140 -17.85 2.52 24.07
CA ILE A 140 -19.05 2.28 24.88
C ILE A 140 -18.75 2.26 26.39
N ALA A 141 -17.52 1.95 26.77
CA ALA A 141 -17.07 1.94 28.16
C ALA A 141 -16.47 3.28 28.59
N GLY A 142 -16.48 4.31 27.72
CA GLY A 142 -15.84 5.59 27.98
C GLY A 142 -14.31 5.59 27.84
N MET A 143 -13.75 4.53 27.25
CA MET A 143 -12.29 4.43 27.03
C MET A 143 -11.88 5.12 25.73
N PRO A 144 -10.74 5.83 25.74
CA PRO A 144 -10.25 6.50 24.53
C PRO A 144 -9.89 5.48 23.46
N VAL A 145 -10.43 5.70 22.26
CA VAL A 145 -10.06 4.94 21.06
C VAL A 145 -9.60 5.88 19.97
N ILE A 146 -8.61 5.47 19.20
CA ILE A 146 -8.15 6.20 18.03
C ILE A 146 -8.82 5.60 16.80
N LEU A 147 -9.48 6.45 16.04
CA LEU A 147 -10.18 6.07 14.81
C LEU A 147 -9.37 6.55 13.61
N ALA A 148 -9.26 5.69 12.62
CA ALA A 148 -8.70 6.06 11.32
C ALA A 148 -9.81 6.65 10.44
N ASP A 149 -9.56 7.83 9.89
CA ASP A 149 -10.48 8.53 9.01
C ASP A 149 -9.89 8.58 7.60
N CYS A 150 -10.00 7.48 6.90
CA CYS A 150 -9.67 7.32 5.49
C CYS A 150 -10.53 6.19 4.89
N ASP A 151 -10.85 6.29 3.62
CA ASP A 151 -11.67 5.28 2.96
C ASP A 151 -10.91 3.97 2.75
N TRP A 152 -11.63 2.87 2.75
CA TRP A 152 -11.12 1.58 2.36
C TRP A 152 -11.24 1.43 0.84
N VAL A 153 -10.15 1.69 0.13
CA VAL A 153 -10.10 1.54 -1.32
C VAL A 153 -9.90 0.07 -1.67
N PHE A 154 -10.88 -0.51 -2.34
CA PHE A 154 -10.85 -1.91 -2.79
C PHE A 154 -10.33 -2.03 -4.21
N TRP A 155 -10.75 -1.13 -5.10
CA TRP A 155 -10.33 -1.10 -6.48
C TRP A 155 -9.95 0.31 -6.90
N ARG A 156 -8.79 0.39 -7.53
CA ARG A 156 -8.26 1.62 -8.11
C ARG A 156 -7.68 1.36 -9.50
N LEU A 157 -7.50 2.42 -10.26
CA LEU A 157 -7.14 2.33 -11.67
C LEU A 157 -5.86 1.53 -11.93
N ALA A 158 -4.85 1.65 -11.07
CA ALA A 158 -3.62 0.86 -11.21
C ALA A 158 -3.87 -0.65 -11.17
N ASP A 159 -4.78 -1.12 -10.31
CA ASP A 159 -5.18 -2.53 -10.27
C ASP A 159 -5.76 -2.97 -11.62
N LEU A 160 -6.71 -2.19 -12.17
CA LEU A 160 -7.33 -2.52 -13.46
C LEU A 160 -6.36 -2.44 -14.64
N ILE A 161 -5.44 -1.47 -14.63
CA ILE A 161 -4.40 -1.37 -15.67
C ILE A 161 -3.55 -2.63 -15.68
N LEU A 162 -3.07 -3.07 -14.53
CA LEU A 162 -2.23 -4.26 -14.42
C LEU A 162 -3.01 -5.56 -14.66
N LEU A 163 -4.30 -5.63 -14.29
CA LEU A 163 -5.17 -6.75 -14.69
C LEU A 163 -5.36 -6.79 -16.20
N ARG A 164 -5.56 -5.64 -16.84
CA ARG A 164 -5.65 -5.56 -18.30
C ARG A 164 -4.34 -5.96 -18.96
N ALA A 165 -3.20 -5.53 -18.42
CA ALA A 165 -1.88 -5.98 -18.89
C ALA A 165 -1.76 -7.51 -18.84
N GLU A 166 -2.18 -8.13 -17.72
CA GLU A 166 -2.19 -9.59 -17.58
C GLU A 166 -3.09 -10.27 -18.63
N CYS A 167 -4.30 -9.75 -18.85
CA CYS A 167 -5.19 -10.27 -19.89
C CYS A 167 -4.56 -10.16 -21.28
N ARG A 168 -3.97 -9.02 -21.63
CA ARG A 168 -3.29 -8.76 -22.89
C ARG A 168 -2.12 -9.72 -23.10
N ALA A 169 -1.28 -9.92 -22.08
CA ALA A 169 -0.17 -10.88 -22.13
C ALA A 169 -0.69 -12.31 -22.35
N ARG A 170 -1.83 -12.69 -21.77
CA ARG A 170 -2.45 -14.01 -21.98
C ARG A 170 -2.98 -14.19 -23.41
N LEU A 171 -3.40 -13.10 -24.05
CA LEU A 171 -3.95 -13.06 -25.42
C LEU A 171 -2.86 -12.77 -26.47
N ASP A 172 -1.59 -12.80 -26.10
CA ASP A 172 -0.45 -12.52 -26.98
C ASP A 172 -0.44 -11.06 -27.56
N MET A 173 -1.16 -10.15 -26.90
CA MET A 173 -1.13 -8.70 -27.19
C MET A 173 0.04 -8.07 -26.44
N THR A 174 1.24 -8.38 -26.86
CA THR A 174 2.48 -8.10 -26.09
C THR A 174 2.74 -6.62 -25.93
N ASP A 175 2.68 -5.84 -27.01
CA ASP A 175 3.01 -4.41 -27.00
C ASP A 175 2.03 -3.63 -26.10
N GLU A 176 0.77 -3.96 -26.18
CA GLU A 176 -0.26 -3.34 -25.34
C GLU A 176 -0.13 -3.75 -23.87
N ALA A 177 0.30 -4.99 -23.61
CA ALA A 177 0.57 -5.44 -22.24
C ALA A 177 1.77 -4.71 -21.63
N VAL A 178 2.85 -4.52 -22.37
CA VAL A 178 4.04 -3.75 -21.99
C VAL A 178 3.67 -2.28 -21.80
N SER A 179 2.87 -1.71 -22.67
CA SER A 179 2.39 -0.33 -22.54
C SER A 179 1.63 -0.11 -21.24
N ASP A 180 0.72 -1.01 -20.86
CA ASP A 180 0.01 -0.93 -19.58
C ASP A 180 0.95 -1.09 -18.38
N LEU A 181 1.88 -2.04 -18.44
CA LEU A 181 2.89 -2.24 -17.40
C LEU A 181 3.73 -0.96 -17.21
N ASN A 182 4.18 -0.34 -18.29
CA ASN A 182 5.02 0.85 -18.26
C ASN A 182 4.30 2.07 -17.64
N ARG A 183 2.99 2.21 -17.81
CA ARG A 183 2.23 3.29 -17.16
C ARG A 183 2.37 3.28 -15.64
N VAL A 184 2.35 2.09 -15.03
CA VAL A 184 2.50 1.97 -13.57
C VAL A 184 3.96 2.10 -13.16
N ARG A 185 4.89 1.57 -13.95
CA ARG A 185 6.35 1.72 -13.72
C ARG A 185 6.78 3.19 -13.80
N GLU A 186 6.32 3.93 -14.80
CA GLU A 186 6.59 5.36 -14.96
C GLU A 186 6.16 6.16 -13.72
N ARG A 187 4.96 5.92 -13.21
CA ARG A 187 4.50 6.54 -11.97
C ARG A 187 5.41 6.23 -10.79
N ALA A 188 5.95 5.03 -10.72
CA ALA A 188 6.89 4.61 -9.69
C ALA A 188 8.31 5.14 -9.90
N GLY A 189 8.55 5.99 -10.92
CA GLY A 189 9.87 6.53 -11.25
C GLY A 189 10.81 5.53 -11.90
N LEU A 190 10.27 4.42 -12.41
CA LEU A 190 11.06 3.36 -13.05
C LEU A 190 11.14 3.55 -14.56
N SER A 191 12.22 3.07 -15.14
CA SER A 191 12.38 2.97 -16.59
C SER A 191 11.36 2.01 -17.18
N GLU A 192 11.11 2.15 -18.48
CA GLU A 192 10.32 1.20 -19.24
C GLU A 192 10.85 -0.23 -19.08
N TYR A 193 9.93 -1.18 -19.12
CA TYR A 193 10.28 -2.60 -19.07
C TYR A 193 11.11 -3.00 -20.28
N ALA A 194 12.30 -3.49 -20.05
CA ALA A 194 13.26 -3.95 -21.06
C ALA A 194 13.57 -5.45 -20.96
N GLY A 195 12.77 -6.18 -20.17
CA GLY A 195 12.95 -7.63 -20.00
C GLY A 195 12.39 -8.47 -21.14
N SER A 196 12.37 -9.79 -20.95
CA SER A 196 11.79 -10.73 -21.88
C SER A 196 10.29 -10.49 -22.09
N THR A 197 9.88 -10.44 -23.35
CA THR A 197 8.48 -10.32 -23.76
C THR A 197 7.83 -11.67 -24.07
N SER A 198 8.48 -12.79 -23.70
CA SER A 198 7.80 -14.07 -23.76
C SER A 198 6.53 -14.02 -22.89
N LYS A 199 5.49 -14.73 -23.31
CA LYS A 199 4.21 -14.75 -22.57
C LYS A 199 4.37 -15.08 -21.10
N GLU A 200 5.24 -16.02 -20.77
CA GLU A 200 5.48 -16.47 -19.40
C GLU A 200 6.22 -15.40 -18.58
N ASP A 201 7.32 -14.87 -19.13
CA ASP A 201 8.13 -13.87 -18.44
C ASP A 201 7.36 -12.56 -18.24
N LEU A 202 6.64 -12.10 -19.27
CA LEU A 202 5.83 -10.88 -19.18
C LEU A 202 4.71 -11.02 -18.14
N ARG A 203 4.01 -12.15 -18.11
CA ARG A 203 3.00 -12.43 -17.09
C ARG A 203 3.60 -12.45 -15.69
N LYS A 204 4.78 -13.04 -15.53
CA LYS A 204 5.50 -13.06 -14.26
C LYS A 204 5.90 -11.66 -13.83
N GLU A 205 6.39 -10.82 -14.74
CA GLU A 205 6.74 -9.44 -14.41
C GLU A 205 5.51 -8.62 -14.04
N ILE A 206 4.40 -8.74 -14.76
CA ILE A 206 3.13 -8.09 -14.41
C ILE A 206 2.66 -8.52 -13.01
N PHE A 207 2.77 -9.81 -12.68
CA PHE A 207 2.45 -10.30 -11.34
C PHE A 207 3.35 -9.66 -10.27
N LEU A 208 4.66 -9.53 -10.53
CA LEU A 208 5.60 -8.89 -9.61
C LEU A 208 5.31 -7.39 -9.48
N GLU A 209 4.94 -6.72 -10.58
CA GLU A 209 4.56 -5.31 -10.54
C GLU A 209 3.26 -5.10 -9.74
N ARG A 210 2.27 -5.98 -9.90
CA ARG A 210 1.06 -5.97 -9.06
C ARG A 210 1.39 -6.11 -7.58
N ARG A 211 2.30 -7.02 -7.24
CA ARG A 211 2.76 -7.21 -5.86
C ARG A 211 3.41 -5.95 -5.30
N ARG A 212 4.23 -5.24 -6.09
CA ARG A 212 4.86 -3.98 -5.69
C ARG A 212 3.82 -2.88 -5.51
N GLU A 213 2.97 -2.72 -6.49
CA GLU A 213 2.00 -1.64 -6.56
C GLU A 213 0.89 -1.75 -5.52
N LEU A 214 0.34 -2.94 -5.37
CA LEU A 214 -0.83 -3.22 -4.52
C LEU A 214 -0.43 -3.81 -3.15
N PHE A 215 0.81 -3.58 -2.73
CA PHE A 215 1.29 -4.10 -1.46
C PHE A 215 0.39 -3.66 -0.30
N GLY A 216 -0.11 -4.63 0.47
CA GLY A 216 -0.98 -4.38 1.62
C GLY A 216 -2.44 -4.09 1.31
N GLU A 217 -2.84 -4.03 0.03
CA GLU A 217 -4.22 -3.75 -0.40
C GLU A 217 -5.11 -5.00 -0.52
N GLY A 218 -4.61 -6.16 -0.13
CA GLY A 218 -5.40 -7.41 -0.10
C GLY A 218 -5.43 -8.20 -1.42
N GLN A 219 -4.85 -7.69 -2.51
CA GLN A 219 -4.95 -8.31 -3.83
C GLN A 219 -4.01 -9.50 -4.03
N TYR A 220 -2.91 -9.57 -3.30
CA TYR A 220 -1.83 -10.52 -3.54
C TYR A 220 -2.26 -12.00 -3.45
N TYR A 221 -3.15 -12.34 -2.53
CA TYR A 221 -3.69 -13.70 -2.42
C TYR A 221 -4.44 -14.14 -3.69
N PHE A 222 -5.30 -13.26 -4.20
CA PHE A 222 -6.06 -13.54 -5.42
C PHE A 222 -5.14 -13.64 -6.64
N ASP A 223 -4.09 -12.83 -6.69
CA ASP A 223 -3.08 -12.88 -7.75
C ASP A 223 -2.30 -14.20 -7.74
N ILE A 224 -1.90 -14.69 -6.57
CA ILE A 224 -1.25 -16.00 -6.41
C ILE A 224 -2.15 -17.12 -6.92
N VAL A 225 -3.40 -17.14 -6.47
CA VAL A 225 -4.37 -18.19 -6.84
C VAL A 225 -4.62 -18.18 -8.36
N ARG A 226 -4.89 -16.99 -8.92
CA ARG A 226 -5.19 -16.83 -10.36
C ARG A 226 -4.02 -17.24 -11.25
N ASN A 227 -2.80 -17.00 -10.81
CA ASN A 227 -1.59 -17.33 -11.57
C ASN A 227 -1.00 -18.70 -11.26
N GLY A 228 -1.53 -19.42 -10.28
CA GLY A 228 -1.03 -20.75 -9.90
C GLY A 228 0.30 -20.72 -9.14
N TYR A 229 0.65 -19.63 -8.47
CA TYR A 229 1.92 -19.44 -7.76
C TYR A 229 1.86 -19.82 -6.27
N PHE A 230 1.00 -20.73 -5.90
CA PHE A 230 0.78 -21.18 -4.51
C PHE A 230 1.61 -22.40 -4.10
N ARG A 231 2.81 -22.57 -4.63
CA ARG A 231 3.75 -23.64 -4.26
C ARG A 231 4.88 -23.11 -3.39
#